data_27439085d4a9f91a48217fe505318596
#
_entry.id   27439085d4a9f91a48217fe505318596
#
_cell.length_a   1.000
_cell.length_b   1.000
_cell.length_c   1.000
_cell.angle_alpha   90.00
_cell.angle_beta   90.00
_cell.angle_gamma   90.00
#
_symmetry.space_group_name_H-M   'P 1'
#
loop_
_entity.id
_entity.type
_entity.pdbx_description
1 polymer ?
#
loop_
_entity_poly.entity_id
_entity_poly.type
_entity_poly.pdbx_seq_one_letter_code
_entity_poly.pdbx_strand_id
1 'polypeptide(L)'
;MENEKLEIGKKYEIHGYKHNGKIYKVSDEAVLLEIHDDYLIFGNERTRVTESDGRTWRTKEPAILYFFKNNWYNIIGQYKKNGIYYYCNMASPFLIEDGTIKYIDYDLDLRVFPDGSFKVLDRGEYKYHKSLMNYPEEIDYILK
;
A
#
# COMPACT_ATOMS: atom_id res chain seq x y z
N MET A 1 -12.06 -5.63 -12.09
CA MET A 1 -12.65 -5.24 -13.39
C MET A 1 -12.43 -3.76 -13.63
N GLU A 2 -11.93 -3.45 -14.80
CA GLU A 2 -11.65 -2.06 -15.17
C GLU A 2 -12.89 -1.18 -15.18
N ASN A 3 -14.05 -1.78 -15.44
CA ASN A 3 -15.31 -1.07 -15.53
C ASN A 3 -16.06 -0.94 -14.22
N GLU A 4 -15.46 -1.39 -13.14
CA GLU A 4 -16.09 -1.29 -11.83
C GLU A 4 -16.12 0.16 -11.39
N LYS A 5 -17.32 0.65 -11.07
CA LYS A 5 -17.50 2.04 -10.64
C LYS A 5 -17.17 2.21 -9.17
N LEU A 6 -16.30 3.15 -8.91
CA LEU A 6 -15.98 3.58 -7.56
C LEU A 6 -16.70 4.88 -7.26
N GLU A 7 -17.10 5.07 -6.00
CA GLU A 7 -17.82 6.25 -5.57
C GLU A 7 -17.04 7.01 -4.51
N ILE A 8 -16.83 8.30 -4.75
CA ILE A 8 -16.18 9.19 -3.77
C ILE A 8 -17.05 9.25 -2.51
N GLY A 9 -16.39 9.16 -1.36
CA GLY A 9 -17.05 9.16 -0.05
C GLY A 9 -17.44 7.78 0.46
N LYS A 10 -17.36 6.75 -0.37
CA LYS A 10 -17.67 5.37 0.01
C LYS A 10 -16.45 4.71 0.63
N LYS A 11 -16.68 3.74 1.51
CA LYS A 11 -15.64 2.95 2.15
C LYS A 11 -15.31 1.71 1.33
N TYR A 12 -14.01 1.39 1.25
CA TYR A 12 -13.52 0.22 0.52
C TYR A 12 -12.51 -0.54 1.35
N GLU A 13 -12.42 -1.85 1.13
CA GLU A 13 -11.35 -2.66 1.69
C GLU A 13 -10.12 -2.56 0.79
N ILE A 14 -8.95 -2.59 1.42
CA ILE A 14 -7.67 -2.60 0.71
C ILE A 14 -6.90 -3.83 1.17
N HIS A 15 -6.56 -4.71 0.24
CA HIS A 15 -5.85 -5.96 0.51
C HIS A 15 -4.45 -5.94 -0.08
N GLY A 16 -3.45 -6.15 0.76
CA GLY A 16 -2.07 -6.32 0.34
C GLY A 16 -1.70 -7.81 0.37
N TYR A 17 -1.11 -8.29 -0.71
CA TYR A 17 -0.68 -9.68 -0.86
C TYR A 17 0.82 -9.75 -0.98
N LYS A 18 1.43 -10.87 -0.58
CA LYS A 18 2.80 -11.18 -0.93
C LYS A 18 2.82 -11.86 -2.30
N HIS A 19 3.99 -11.96 -2.92
CA HIS A 19 4.13 -12.50 -4.27
C HIS A 19 3.58 -13.93 -4.41
N ASN A 20 3.59 -14.70 -3.32
CA ASN A 20 3.05 -16.07 -3.32
C ASN A 20 1.52 -16.14 -3.27
N GLY A 21 0.84 -15.00 -3.34
CA GLY A 21 -0.62 -14.92 -3.33
C GLY A 21 -1.27 -14.92 -1.96
N LYS A 22 -0.51 -15.02 -0.88
CA LYS A 22 -1.07 -14.99 0.47
C LYS A 22 -1.35 -13.57 0.91
N ILE A 23 -2.51 -13.36 1.56
CA ILE A 23 -2.86 -12.07 2.13
C ILE A 23 -1.84 -11.72 3.21
N TYR A 24 -1.32 -10.51 3.12
CA TYR A 24 -0.39 -9.96 4.10
C TYR A 24 -1.08 -8.98 5.05
N LYS A 25 -1.97 -8.12 4.51
CA LYS A 25 -2.56 -7.03 5.27
C LYS A 25 -3.92 -6.65 4.69
N VAL A 26 -4.89 -6.38 5.56
CA VAL A 26 -6.21 -5.91 5.16
C VAL A 26 -6.56 -4.65 5.93
N SER A 27 -6.94 -3.59 5.20
CA SER A 27 -7.51 -2.37 5.77
C SER A 27 -8.99 -2.35 5.44
N ASP A 28 -9.85 -2.26 6.46
CA ASP A 28 -11.28 -2.46 6.29
C ASP A 28 -12.06 -1.27 5.76
N GLU A 29 -11.68 -0.07 6.15
CA GLU A 29 -12.56 1.09 5.97
C GLU A 29 -11.83 2.32 5.45
N ALA A 30 -11.19 2.18 4.30
CA ALA A 30 -10.58 3.33 3.63
C ALA A 30 -11.65 4.07 2.84
N VAL A 31 -11.75 5.38 3.00
CA VAL A 31 -12.72 6.22 2.31
C VAL A 31 -12.10 6.77 1.03
N LEU A 32 -12.75 6.55 -0.09
CA LEU A 32 -12.28 7.10 -1.36
C LEU A 32 -12.52 8.60 -1.38
N LEU A 33 -11.44 9.37 -1.52
CA LEU A 33 -11.49 10.84 -1.50
C LEU A 33 -11.44 11.46 -2.88
N GLU A 34 -10.62 10.92 -3.78
CA GLU A 34 -10.44 11.48 -5.13
C GLU A 34 -10.17 10.36 -6.13
N ILE A 35 -10.66 10.57 -7.36
CA ILE A 35 -10.40 9.69 -8.49
C ILE A 35 -9.70 10.51 -9.57
N HIS A 36 -8.52 10.07 -9.97
CA HIS A 36 -7.74 10.68 -11.05
C HIS A 36 -7.48 9.63 -12.13
N ASP A 37 -7.05 10.08 -13.32
CA ASP A 37 -6.80 9.16 -14.44
C ASP A 37 -5.75 8.10 -14.11
N ASP A 38 -4.70 8.49 -13.38
CA ASP A 38 -3.56 7.64 -13.10
C ASP A 38 -3.52 7.08 -11.69
N TYR A 39 -4.34 7.60 -10.78
CA TYR A 39 -4.28 7.21 -9.37
C TYR A 39 -5.57 7.48 -8.62
N LEU A 40 -5.69 6.83 -7.46
CA LEU A 40 -6.79 7.03 -6.51
C LEU A 40 -6.20 7.52 -5.19
N ILE A 41 -6.98 8.37 -4.49
CA ILE A 41 -6.61 8.84 -3.16
C ILE A 41 -7.66 8.35 -2.17
N PHE A 42 -7.20 7.64 -1.13
CA PHE A 42 -8.03 7.22 -0.02
C PHE A 42 -7.60 7.91 1.26
N GLY A 43 -8.53 8.07 2.18
CA GLY A 43 -8.23 8.55 3.52
C GLY A 43 -8.60 7.48 4.54
N ASN A 44 -7.82 7.37 5.63
CA ASN A 44 -8.25 6.57 6.75
C ASN A 44 -7.98 7.31 8.06
N GLU A 45 -8.85 7.08 9.03
CA GLU A 45 -8.73 7.60 10.37
C GLU A 45 -9.30 6.55 11.30
N ARG A 46 -8.46 6.03 12.21
CA ARG A 46 -8.84 4.95 13.13
C ARG A 46 -9.36 3.72 12.38
N THR A 47 -8.81 3.46 11.21
CA THR A 47 -9.17 2.31 10.41
C THR A 47 -8.63 1.03 11.04
N ARG A 48 -9.44 -0.03 11.03
CA ARG A 48 -9.00 -1.33 11.51
C ARG A 48 -8.11 -1.99 10.47
N VAL A 49 -6.96 -2.47 10.90
CA VAL A 49 -6.00 -3.17 10.05
C VAL A 49 -5.81 -4.57 10.62
N THR A 50 -5.93 -5.58 9.77
CA THR A 50 -5.72 -6.99 10.14
C THR A 50 -4.49 -7.48 9.39
N GLU A 51 -3.52 -8.04 10.12
CA GLU A 51 -2.30 -8.58 9.53
C GLU A 51 -2.40 -10.10 9.35
N SER A 52 -1.45 -10.67 8.62
CA SER A 52 -1.47 -12.09 8.24
C SER A 52 -1.48 -13.05 9.42
N ASP A 53 -0.98 -12.64 10.57
CA ASP A 53 -0.96 -13.44 11.79
C ASP A 53 -2.26 -13.35 12.60
N GLY A 54 -3.25 -12.64 12.09
CA GLY A 54 -4.54 -12.44 12.74
C GLY A 54 -4.61 -11.26 13.69
N ARG A 55 -3.50 -10.58 13.95
CA ARG A 55 -3.52 -9.39 14.81
C ARG A 55 -4.33 -8.30 14.16
N THR A 56 -5.13 -7.62 14.98
CA THR A 56 -5.97 -6.52 14.54
C THR A 56 -5.65 -5.29 15.39
N TRP A 57 -5.53 -4.14 14.73
CA TRP A 57 -5.28 -2.88 15.40
C TRP A 57 -5.94 -1.74 14.63
N ARG A 58 -6.09 -0.61 15.31
CA ARG A 58 -6.62 0.59 14.66
C ARG A 58 -5.50 1.61 14.48
N THR A 59 -5.51 2.28 13.33
CA THR A 59 -4.55 3.35 13.07
C THR A 59 -4.80 4.49 14.04
N LYS A 60 -3.73 5.09 14.56
CA LYS A 60 -3.84 6.19 15.53
C LYS A 60 -3.91 7.54 14.86
N GLU A 61 -3.16 7.73 13.80
CA GLU A 61 -3.08 9.00 13.09
C GLU A 61 -3.85 8.94 11.78
N PRO A 62 -4.44 10.08 11.35
CA PRO A 62 -5.05 10.14 10.01
C PRO A 62 -3.98 9.90 8.94
N ALA A 63 -4.36 9.26 7.86
CA ALA A 63 -3.46 9.00 6.75
C ALA A 63 -4.18 9.22 5.42
N ILE A 64 -3.39 9.56 4.40
CA ILE A 64 -3.83 9.65 3.02
C ILE A 64 -3.05 8.60 2.23
N LEU A 65 -3.77 7.81 1.44
CA LEU A 65 -3.22 6.70 0.69
C LEU A 65 -3.32 6.99 -0.80
N TYR A 66 -2.19 6.88 -1.50
CA TYR A 66 -2.12 7.07 -2.95
C TYR A 66 -1.86 5.73 -3.61
N PHE A 67 -2.79 5.28 -4.47
CA PHE A 67 -2.65 4.05 -5.25
C PHE A 67 -2.58 4.39 -6.73
N PHE A 68 -1.57 3.88 -7.42
CA PHE A 68 -1.29 4.21 -8.81
C PHE A 68 -1.65 3.06 -9.75
N LYS A 69 -2.18 3.38 -10.92
CA LYS A 69 -2.58 2.38 -11.92
C LYS A 69 -1.41 1.73 -12.64
N ASN A 70 -0.34 2.50 -12.86
CA ASN A 70 0.76 2.06 -13.71
C ASN A 70 2.12 2.07 -13.02
N ASN A 71 2.22 2.64 -11.84
CA ASN A 71 3.48 2.73 -11.12
C ASN A 71 3.61 1.60 -10.10
N TRP A 72 4.84 1.16 -9.87
CA TRP A 72 5.13 0.04 -8.99
C TRP A 72 5.43 0.49 -7.56
N TYR A 73 4.62 1.38 -7.07
CA TYR A 73 4.66 1.80 -5.68
C TYR A 73 3.30 2.37 -5.27
N ASN A 74 3.07 2.41 -3.97
CA ASN A 74 1.99 3.20 -3.39
C ASN A 74 2.56 4.04 -2.26
N ILE A 75 1.85 5.09 -1.87
CA ILE A 75 2.34 6.07 -0.91
C ILE A 75 1.32 6.26 0.19
N ILE A 76 1.78 6.24 1.45
CA ILE A 76 0.97 6.55 2.61
C ILE A 76 1.55 7.80 3.27
N GLY A 77 0.74 8.86 3.37
CA GLY A 77 1.10 10.06 4.12
C GLY A 77 0.42 10.02 5.48
N GLN A 78 1.21 9.93 6.55
CA GLN A 78 0.70 9.92 7.92
C GLN A 78 0.87 11.28 8.57
N TYR A 79 -0.22 11.80 9.13
CA TYR A 79 -0.22 13.10 9.81
C TYR A 79 0.06 12.89 11.29
N LYS A 80 1.32 13.14 11.71
CA LYS A 80 1.75 13.04 13.10
C LYS A 80 1.95 14.42 13.70
N LYS A 81 2.09 14.50 15.03
CA LYS A 81 2.25 15.80 15.73
C LYS A 81 3.41 16.63 15.21
N ASN A 82 4.53 15.99 14.85
CA ASN A 82 5.75 16.68 14.41
C ASN A 82 5.86 16.82 12.89
N GLY A 83 4.79 16.49 12.15
CA GLY A 83 4.77 16.68 10.71
C GLY A 83 4.23 15.46 9.97
N ILE A 84 4.39 15.48 8.65
CA ILE A 84 3.91 14.41 7.78
C ILE A 84 5.05 13.43 7.49
N TYR A 85 4.79 12.16 7.72
CA TYR A 85 5.70 11.07 7.36
C TYR A 85 5.13 10.36 6.14
N TYR A 86 5.97 10.07 5.16
CA TYR A 86 5.57 9.32 3.99
C TYR A 86 6.18 7.93 4.01
N TYR A 87 5.37 6.92 3.68
CA TYR A 87 5.81 5.55 3.47
C TYR A 87 5.55 5.22 2.01
N CYS A 88 6.62 4.96 1.27
CA CYS A 88 6.51 4.54 -0.12
C CYS A 88 6.79 3.05 -0.17
N ASN A 89 5.73 2.28 -0.40
CA ASN A 89 5.84 0.81 -0.50
C ASN A 89 6.11 0.42 -1.92
N MET A 90 7.15 -0.37 -2.16
CA MET A 90 7.37 -0.97 -3.48
C MET A 90 6.34 -2.08 -3.65
N ALA A 91 5.47 -1.92 -4.63
CA ALA A 91 4.29 -2.76 -4.79
C ALA A 91 3.86 -2.77 -6.25
N SER A 92 3.05 -3.77 -6.63
CA SER A 92 2.45 -3.79 -7.96
C SER A 92 1.46 -2.64 -8.12
N PRO A 93 1.14 -2.24 -9.36
CA PRO A 93 -0.03 -1.40 -9.59
C PRO A 93 -1.26 -2.07 -8.98
N PHE A 94 -2.20 -1.27 -8.52
CA PHE A 94 -3.41 -1.84 -7.92
C PHE A 94 -4.36 -2.38 -8.98
N LEU A 95 -5.23 -3.28 -8.55
CA LEU A 95 -6.39 -3.67 -9.34
C LEU A 95 -7.62 -3.67 -8.44
N ILE A 96 -8.79 -3.61 -9.08
CA ILE A 96 -10.06 -3.58 -8.37
C ILE A 96 -10.80 -4.87 -8.69
N GLU A 97 -11.20 -5.59 -7.65
CA GLU A 97 -11.95 -6.83 -7.79
C GLU A 97 -13.02 -6.89 -6.71
N ASP A 98 -14.28 -6.95 -7.12
CA ASP A 98 -15.43 -7.02 -6.22
C ASP A 98 -15.44 -5.90 -5.17
N GLY A 99 -15.14 -4.67 -5.58
CA GLY A 99 -15.12 -3.51 -4.68
C GLY A 99 -13.94 -3.47 -3.74
N THR A 100 -12.93 -4.28 -3.98
CA THR A 100 -11.73 -4.34 -3.15
C THR A 100 -10.52 -3.89 -3.95
N ILE A 101 -9.69 -3.05 -3.35
CA ILE A 101 -8.43 -2.60 -3.95
C ILE A 101 -7.36 -3.62 -3.55
N LYS A 102 -6.68 -4.21 -4.53
CA LYS A 102 -5.68 -5.26 -4.30
C LYS A 102 -4.33 -4.91 -4.92
N TYR A 103 -3.27 -5.27 -4.22
CA TYR A 103 -1.91 -5.08 -4.72
C TYR A 103 -0.97 -6.13 -4.14
N ILE A 104 0.20 -6.29 -4.76
CA ILE A 104 1.25 -7.18 -4.28
C ILE A 104 2.35 -6.33 -3.67
N ASP A 105 2.74 -6.64 -2.43
CA ASP A 105 3.80 -5.97 -1.68
C ASP A 105 5.14 -6.70 -1.95
N TYR A 106 6.15 -5.94 -2.37
CA TYR A 106 7.49 -6.47 -2.66
C TYR A 106 8.52 -6.12 -1.58
N ASP A 107 8.05 -5.84 -0.37
CA ASP A 107 8.86 -5.75 0.86
C ASP A 107 9.67 -4.46 1.03
N LEU A 108 10.23 -3.89 -0.02
CA LEU A 108 11.02 -2.67 0.10
C LEU A 108 10.14 -1.47 0.40
N ASP A 109 10.51 -0.73 1.42
CA ASP A 109 9.82 0.49 1.82
C ASP A 109 10.80 1.65 1.89
N LEU A 110 10.31 2.82 1.50
CA LEU A 110 11.04 4.07 1.66
C LEU A 110 10.26 4.93 2.64
N ARG A 111 10.91 5.30 3.74
CA ARG A 111 10.31 6.19 4.73
C ARG A 111 10.89 7.58 4.60
N VAL A 112 10.03 8.58 4.40
CA VAL A 112 10.43 9.97 4.30
C VAL A 112 9.96 10.73 5.53
N PHE A 113 10.90 11.43 6.17
CA PHE A 113 10.65 12.18 7.42
C PHE A 113 10.28 13.62 7.11
N PRO A 114 9.67 14.35 8.08
CA PRO A 114 9.25 15.73 7.85
C PRO A 114 10.36 16.68 7.41
N ASP A 115 11.62 16.39 7.76
CA ASP A 115 12.76 17.23 7.35
C ASP A 115 13.28 16.91 5.94
N GLY A 116 12.63 15.97 5.24
CA GLY A 116 13.05 15.54 3.90
C GLY A 116 14.06 14.42 3.86
N SER A 117 14.60 14.00 5.01
CA SER A 117 15.50 12.83 5.04
C SER A 117 14.71 11.55 4.79
N PHE A 118 15.37 10.49 4.40
CA PHE A 118 14.71 9.22 4.11
C PHE A 118 15.54 8.03 4.55
N LYS A 119 14.87 6.88 4.66
CA LYS A 119 15.47 5.60 5.03
C LYS A 119 14.81 4.49 4.23
N VAL A 120 15.62 3.58 3.70
CA VAL A 120 15.12 2.37 3.04
C VAL A 120 14.99 1.27 4.08
N LEU A 121 13.82 0.64 4.15
CA LEU A 121 13.50 -0.40 5.11
C LEU A 121 13.35 -1.75 4.41
N ASP A 122 13.59 -2.82 5.17
CA ASP A 122 13.29 -4.20 4.76
C ASP A 122 14.05 -4.74 3.56
N ARG A 123 15.26 -4.26 3.33
CA ARG A 123 16.13 -4.79 2.28
C ARG A 123 16.43 -6.28 2.47
N GLY A 124 16.64 -6.69 3.72
CA GLY A 124 16.89 -8.10 4.04
C GLY A 124 15.69 -8.98 3.73
N GLU A 125 14.51 -8.52 4.09
CA GLU A 125 13.26 -9.22 3.80
C GLU A 125 13.03 -9.34 2.28
N TYR A 126 13.30 -8.28 1.53
CA TYR A 126 13.20 -8.30 0.08
C TYR A 126 14.12 -9.36 -0.52
N LYS A 127 15.38 -9.38 -0.11
CA LYS A 127 16.36 -10.35 -0.60
C LYS A 127 15.95 -11.80 -0.28
N TYR A 128 15.43 -12.01 0.92
CA TYR A 128 14.95 -13.32 1.36
C TYR A 128 13.77 -13.78 0.52
N HIS A 129 12.76 -12.92 0.35
CA HIS A 129 11.56 -13.26 -0.42
C HIS A 129 11.84 -13.39 -1.91
N LYS A 130 12.75 -12.59 -2.44
CA LYS A 130 13.18 -12.68 -3.83
C LYS A 130 13.71 -14.08 -4.13
N SER A 131 14.55 -14.62 -3.24
CA SER A 131 15.11 -15.96 -3.37
C SER A 131 14.06 -17.03 -3.16
N LEU A 132 13.24 -16.90 -2.11
CA LEU A 132 12.25 -17.91 -1.72
C LEU A 132 11.08 -18.01 -2.69
N MET A 133 10.61 -16.87 -3.18
CA MET A 133 9.41 -16.77 -4.03
C MET A 133 9.72 -16.67 -5.51
N ASN A 134 11.00 -16.70 -5.89
CA ASN A 134 11.43 -16.57 -7.28
C ASN A 134 10.83 -15.33 -7.98
N TYR A 135 11.06 -14.16 -7.40
CA TYR A 135 10.60 -12.94 -8.03
C TYR A 135 11.17 -12.87 -9.45
N PRO A 136 10.34 -12.54 -10.46
CA PRO A 136 10.84 -12.37 -11.82
C PRO A 136 11.95 -11.33 -11.89
N GLU A 137 12.89 -11.54 -12.80
CA GLU A 137 14.02 -10.61 -12.99
C GLU A 137 13.53 -9.19 -13.26
N GLU A 138 12.42 -9.06 -13.98
CA GLU A 138 11.80 -7.76 -14.27
C GLU A 138 11.41 -7.02 -12.99
N ILE A 139 10.91 -7.73 -11.99
CA ILE A 139 10.54 -7.12 -10.71
C ILE A 139 11.77 -6.58 -9.99
N ASP A 140 12.86 -7.36 -9.95
CA ASP A 140 14.10 -6.92 -9.33
C ASP A 140 14.66 -5.67 -10.02
N TYR A 141 14.58 -5.64 -11.34
CA TYR A 141 15.01 -4.49 -12.13
C TYR A 141 14.19 -3.24 -11.81
N ILE A 142 12.86 -3.38 -11.73
CA ILE A 142 11.95 -2.27 -11.42
C ILE A 142 12.22 -1.70 -10.03
N LEU A 143 12.54 -2.56 -9.06
CA LEU A 143 12.73 -2.14 -7.67
C LEU A 143 14.12 -1.57 -7.38
N LYS A 144 15.04 -1.67 -8.31
CA LYS A 144 16.36 -1.04 -8.21
C LYS A 144 16.31 0.40 -8.69
#